data_fc9a0f186395940dc6bf686555081299
#
_entry.id   fc9a0f186395940dc6bf686555081299
#
_cell.length_a   1.000
_cell.length_b   1.000
_cell.length_c   1.000
_cell.angle_alpha   90.00
_cell.angle_beta   90.00
_cell.angle_gamma   90.00
#
_symmetry.space_group_name_H-M   'P 1'
#
loop_
_entity.id
_entity.type
_entity.pdbx_description
1 polymer ?
#
loop_
_entity_poly.entity_id
_entity_poly.type
_entity_poly.pdbx_seq_one_letter_code
_entity_poly.pdbx_strand_id
1 'polypeptide(L)'
;ADHPNYTLRTYTYDPVRGGLSVQVSLSNSDQTVGVVVGGELSFNGNDSNKAFGFDPQTAGNTTITIEQPEGFTAPASQAGWYDNTIAVQVTAPDININAPLLGKDLINSTSVYLDAAPPAPVDVQVCSSAGTVILLSKASTDIGSNCVTFEDVSSTNVGTLYVHGINQGSAQLQVSAAGYNNGNTTVEVWPSGFGFWYTNQGLDAPNQALPLILSKGHARLPGLAKGSCQMFGGILPSVVRI
;
A
#
# COMPACT_ATOMS: atom_id res chain seq x y z
N ALA A 1 38.16 -12.17 -36.01
CA ALA A 1 37.97 -11.40 -37.22
C ALA A 1 36.59 -10.70 -37.08
N ASP A 2 36.64 -9.40 -36.86
CA ASP A 2 35.45 -8.58 -36.72
C ASP A 2 34.62 -8.58 -37.97
N HIS A 3 33.49 -9.24 -37.95
CA HIS A 3 32.52 -9.16 -39.02
C HIS A 3 31.61 -7.94 -38.74
N PRO A 4 31.66 -6.85 -39.53
CA PRO A 4 30.97 -5.60 -39.25
C PRO A 4 29.44 -5.67 -39.23
N ASN A 5 28.87 -6.86 -39.44
CA ASN A 5 27.43 -7.09 -39.45
C ASN A 5 26.98 -8.23 -38.52
N TYR A 6 27.74 -8.50 -37.45
CA TYR A 6 27.33 -9.52 -36.49
C TYR A 6 26.17 -9.01 -35.63
N THR A 7 24.98 -9.20 -36.11
CA THR A 7 23.78 -9.20 -35.25
C THR A 7 23.65 -10.59 -34.67
N LEU A 8 23.70 -10.71 -33.33
CA LEU A 8 23.29 -11.91 -32.62
C LEU A 8 21.83 -12.25 -33.02
N ARG A 9 21.65 -13.06 -34.05
CA ARG A 9 20.34 -13.48 -34.56
C ARG A 9 20.04 -14.92 -34.21
N THR A 10 20.52 -15.45 -33.13
CA THR A 10 20.20 -16.83 -32.79
C THR A 10 19.19 -16.90 -31.66
N TYR A 11 18.06 -17.51 -31.93
CA TYR A 11 17.12 -18.03 -30.94
C TYR A 11 17.65 -19.30 -30.26
N THR A 12 18.89 -19.70 -30.55
CA THR A 12 19.58 -20.83 -29.94
C THR A 12 20.76 -20.34 -29.15
N TYR A 13 20.81 -20.72 -27.89
CA TYR A 13 21.93 -20.44 -27.03
C TYR A 13 23.06 -21.43 -27.37
N ASP A 14 24.04 -21.00 -28.15
CA ASP A 14 25.18 -21.81 -28.42
C ASP A 14 26.05 -22.04 -27.18
N PRO A 15 26.34 -23.29 -26.81
CA PRO A 15 27.11 -23.55 -25.59
C PRO A 15 28.59 -23.18 -25.79
N VAL A 16 29.27 -22.88 -24.68
CA VAL A 16 30.71 -22.70 -24.67
C VAL A 16 31.39 -23.99 -25.16
N ARG A 17 32.36 -23.87 -26.07
CA ARG A 17 33.06 -25.03 -26.65
C ARG A 17 33.77 -25.85 -25.57
N GLY A 18 33.87 -27.15 -25.77
CA GLY A 18 34.58 -28.06 -24.87
C GLY A 18 36.03 -27.62 -24.62
N GLY A 19 36.47 -27.74 -23.39
CA GLY A 19 37.82 -27.36 -22.92
C GLY A 19 38.07 -25.87 -22.69
N LEU A 20 37.04 -25.01 -22.90
CA LEU A 20 37.08 -23.59 -22.57
C LEU A 20 36.32 -23.33 -21.27
N SER A 21 36.87 -22.44 -20.44
CA SER A 21 36.21 -21.86 -19.28
C SER A 21 36.28 -20.33 -19.39
N VAL A 22 35.13 -19.66 -19.25
CA VAL A 22 35.00 -18.21 -19.40
C VAL A 22 34.41 -17.66 -18.11
N GLN A 23 35.09 -16.67 -17.51
CA GLN A 23 34.57 -15.91 -16.39
C GLN A 23 33.88 -14.64 -16.89
N VAL A 24 32.66 -14.42 -16.44
CA VAL A 24 31.87 -13.24 -16.78
C VAL A 24 31.48 -12.54 -15.50
N SER A 25 31.86 -11.25 -15.37
CA SER A 25 31.50 -10.43 -14.21
C SER A 25 30.36 -9.50 -14.55
N LEU A 26 29.49 -9.26 -13.58
CA LEU A 26 28.40 -8.30 -13.66
C LEU A 26 28.69 -7.12 -12.73
N SER A 27 28.60 -5.92 -13.26
CA SER A 27 28.66 -4.69 -12.46
C SER A 27 27.26 -4.06 -12.30
N ASN A 28 27.10 -3.25 -11.27
CA ASN A 28 25.88 -2.53 -10.96
C ASN A 28 26.21 -1.05 -10.77
N SER A 29 25.54 -0.17 -11.50
CA SER A 29 25.80 1.27 -11.50
C SER A 29 25.46 1.95 -10.17
N ASP A 30 24.49 1.42 -9.40
CA ASP A 30 24.09 1.94 -8.10
C ASP A 30 23.76 0.81 -7.13
N GLN A 31 24.70 0.50 -6.23
CA GLN A 31 24.56 -0.54 -5.23
C GLN A 31 23.62 -0.15 -4.08
N THR A 32 23.24 1.11 -3.94
CA THR A 32 22.25 1.54 -2.95
C THR A 32 20.84 1.16 -3.35
N VAL A 33 20.57 1.02 -4.67
CA VAL A 33 19.29 0.55 -5.20
C VAL A 33 19.15 -0.96 -5.05
N GLY A 34 20.23 -1.70 -5.17
CA GLY A 34 20.26 -3.14 -4.97
C GLY A 34 21.62 -3.76 -5.30
N VAL A 35 21.78 -5.01 -4.98
CA VAL A 35 23.06 -5.75 -5.12
C VAL A 35 22.87 -6.94 -6.07
N VAL A 36 23.81 -7.11 -6.99
CA VAL A 36 23.89 -8.32 -7.83
C VAL A 36 24.39 -9.48 -7.01
N VAL A 37 23.60 -10.55 -6.91
CA VAL A 37 23.95 -11.78 -6.19
C VAL A 37 24.41 -12.83 -7.18
N GLY A 38 25.61 -13.38 -7.01
CA GLY A 38 26.22 -14.32 -7.95
C GLY A 38 26.67 -13.64 -9.25
N GLY A 39 27.16 -12.40 -9.15
CA GLY A 39 27.62 -11.60 -10.30
C GLY A 39 28.91 -12.07 -10.95
N GLU A 40 29.62 -13.07 -10.37
CA GLU A 40 30.75 -13.75 -10.98
C GLU A 40 30.29 -15.11 -11.53
N LEU A 41 30.18 -15.23 -12.83
CA LEU A 41 29.61 -16.38 -13.54
C LEU A 41 30.70 -17.13 -14.31
N SER A 42 30.85 -18.45 -14.03
CA SER A 42 31.77 -19.33 -14.76
C SER A 42 30.99 -20.12 -15.81
N PHE A 43 31.32 -19.92 -17.08
CA PHE A 43 30.82 -20.71 -18.20
C PHE A 43 31.87 -21.74 -18.60
N ASN A 44 31.58 -23.00 -18.47
CA ASN A 44 32.45 -24.11 -18.83
C ASN A 44 31.95 -24.76 -20.14
N GLY A 45 32.76 -25.62 -20.72
CA GLY A 45 32.36 -26.35 -21.96
C GLY A 45 30.98 -26.98 -21.82
N ASN A 46 30.11 -26.70 -22.79
CA ASN A 46 28.69 -27.06 -22.86
C ASN A 46 27.71 -26.23 -22.04
N ASP A 47 28.16 -25.18 -21.31
CA ASP A 47 27.25 -24.21 -20.69
C ASP A 47 26.73 -23.23 -21.74
N SER A 48 25.41 -22.99 -21.77
CA SER A 48 24.76 -22.06 -22.69
C SER A 48 24.10 -20.86 -21.97
N ASN A 49 23.80 -20.99 -20.66
CA ASN A 49 23.22 -19.93 -19.84
C ASN A 49 23.62 -20.11 -18.38
N LYS A 50 23.55 -19.02 -17.63
CA LYS A 50 23.72 -18.99 -16.18
C LYS A 50 22.70 -18.01 -15.60
N ALA A 51 22.22 -18.28 -14.40
CA ALA A 51 21.36 -17.39 -13.66
C ALA A 51 22.17 -16.59 -12.63
N PHE A 52 21.73 -15.36 -12.37
CA PHE A 52 22.19 -14.54 -11.26
C PHE A 52 20.96 -13.95 -10.55
N GLY A 53 21.14 -13.42 -9.34
CA GLY A 53 20.10 -12.77 -8.58
C GLY A 53 20.32 -11.24 -8.53
N PHE A 54 19.27 -10.52 -8.21
CA PHE A 54 19.32 -9.13 -7.82
C PHE A 54 18.57 -8.97 -6.50
N ASP A 55 19.25 -8.42 -5.48
CA ASP A 55 18.69 -8.17 -4.16
C ASP A 55 18.38 -6.67 -4.03
N PRO A 56 17.08 -6.25 -4.14
CA PRO A 56 16.69 -4.86 -4.05
C PRO A 56 16.88 -4.32 -2.63
N GLN A 57 17.41 -3.09 -2.51
CA GLN A 57 17.68 -2.43 -1.23
C GLN A 57 16.81 -1.19 -1.01
N THR A 58 16.83 -0.24 -1.96
CA THR A 58 16.02 0.98 -1.91
C THR A 58 15.37 1.27 -3.26
N ALA A 59 14.26 2.02 -3.23
CA ALA A 59 13.61 2.47 -4.46
C ALA A 59 14.55 3.35 -5.28
N GLY A 60 14.61 3.10 -6.58
CA GLY A 60 15.49 3.81 -7.50
C GLY A 60 15.68 3.07 -8.81
N ASN A 61 16.58 3.59 -9.63
CA ASN A 61 16.95 2.97 -10.90
C ASN A 61 18.43 2.65 -10.87
N THR A 62 18.76 1.47 -11.39
CA THR A 62 20.17 1.05 -11.59
C THR A 62 20.30 0.33 -12.91
N THR A 63 21.54 0.21 -13.39
CA THR A 63 21.88 -0.52 -14.62
C THR A 63 22.86 -1.62 -14.28
N ILE A 64 22.54 -2.86 -14.62
CA ILE A 64 23.46 -3.98 -14.53
C ILE A 64 24.15 -4.11 -15.89
N THR A 65 25.48 -4.22 -15.86
CA THR A 65 26.32 -4.30 -17.05
C THR A 65 27.10 -5.61 -17.03
N ILE A 66 27.16 -6.27 -18.17
CA ILE A 66 28.03 -7.44 -18.39
C ILE A 66 29.42 -6.91 -18.76
N GLU A 67 30.41 -7.17 -17.90
CA GLU A 67 31.81 -6.93 -18.22
C GLU A 67 32.29 -7.98 -19.19
N GLN A 68 32.63 -7.55 -20.43
CA GLN A 68 32.99 -8.49 -21.48
C GLN A 68 34.33 -9.15 -21.17
N PRO A 69 34.39 -10.51 -21.13
CA PRO A 69 35.65 -11.21 -20.95
C PRO A 69 36.60 -11.02 -22.14
N GLU A 70 37.88 -11.21 -21.90
CA GLU A 70 38.90 -11.15 -22.97
C GLU A 70 38.56 -12.09 -24.13
N GLY A 71 38.62 -11.59 -25.35
CA GLY A 71 38.30 -12.32 -26.58
C GLY A 71 36.80 -12.35 -26.95
N PHE A 72 35.95 -11.70 -26.12
CA PHE A 72 34.51 -11.52 -26.40
C PHE A 72 34.21 -10.04 -26.69
N THR A 73 33.22 -9.80 -27.51
CA THR A 73 32.80 -8.45 -27.91
C THR A 73 31.35 -8.23 -27.47
N ALA A 74 31.08 -7.04 -26.94
CA ALA A 74 29.70 -6.67 -26.62
C ALA A 74 28.82 -6.75 -27.88
N PRO A 75 27.58 -7.24 -27.75
CA PRO A 75 26.64 -7.25 -28.86
C PRO A 75 26.39 -5.81 -29.31
N ALA A 76 26.22 -5.61 -30.62
CA ALA A 76 25.71 -4.36 -31.13
C ALA A 76 24.29 -4.17 -30.58
N SER A 77 24.08 -3.10 -29.80
CA SER A 77 22.80 -2.80 -29.17
C SER A 77 21.69 -2.80 -30.23
N GLN A 78 20.76 -3.73 -30.12
CA GLN A 78 19.48 -3.69 -30.83
C GLN A 78 18.37 -3.56 -29.81
N ALA A 79 17.69 -2.42 -29.81
CA ALA A 79 16.61 -2.13 -28.87
C ALA A 79 15.67 -3.34 -28.67
N GLY A 80 15.71 -3.88 -27.47
CA GLY A 80 14.74 -4.87 -26.99
C GLY A 80 15.14 -6.35 -27.11
N TRP A 81 16.32 -6.73 -27.64
CA TRP A 81 16.65 -8.15 -27.82
C TRP A 81 17.97 -8.61 -27.20
N TYR A 82 19.06 -7.93 -27.43
CA TYR A 82 20.37 -8.24 -26.84
C TYR A 82 21.13 -6.96 -26.55
N ASP A 83 21.52 -6.80 -25.30
CA ASP A 83 22.36 -5.72 -24.86
C ASP A 83 23.33 -6.27 -23.81
N ASN A 84 24.44 -5.61 -23.61
CA ASN A 84 25.34 -5.91 -22.49
C ASN A 84 24.88 -5.21 -21.20
N THR A 85 23.78 -4.49 -21.23
CA THR A 85 23.19 -3.78 -20.10
C THR A 85 21.71 -4.10 -19.91
N ILE A 86 21.26 -4.09 -18.66
CA ILE A 86 19.84 -4.14 -18.32
C ILE A 86 19.50 -3.05 -17.29
N ALA A 87 18.48 -2.24 -17.60
CA ALA A 87 17.94 -1.30 -16.63
C ALA A 87 17.02 -2.02 -15.64
N VAL A 88 17.25 -1.77 -14.35
CA VAL A 88 16.45 -2.30 -13.24
C VAL A 88 15.85 -1.13 -12.48
N GLN A 89 14.53 -1.15 -12.31
CA GLN A 89 13.79 -0.21 -11.48
C GLN A 89 13.27 -0.91 -10.23
N VAL A 90 13.64 -0.40 -9.07
CA VAL A 90 13.09 -0.83 -7.77
C VAL A 90 12.07 0.21 -7.34
N THR A 91 10.85 -0.23 -7.05
CA THR A 91 9.76 0.64 -6.57
C THR A 91 9.44 0.30 -5.13
N ALA A 92 9.24 1.32 -4.29
CA ALA A 92 8.73 1.11 -2.94
C ALA A 92 7.26 0.65 -3.02
N PRO A 93 6.83 -0.31 -2.19
CA PRO A 93 5.43 -0.68 -2.08
C PRO A 93 4.61 0.45 -1.45
N ASP A 94 3.31 0.47 -1.72
CA ASP A 94 2.40 1.49 -1.20
C ASP A 94 1.81 1.10 0.17
N ILE A 95 1.36 2.13 0.91
CA ILE A 95 0.54 1.96 2.12
C ILE A 95 -0.89 2.34 1.79
N ASN A 96 -1.83 1.45 2.10
CA ASN A 96 -3.25 1.63 1.83
C ASN A 96 -4.02 1.90 3.12
N ILE A 97 -4.87 2.92 3.08
CA ILE A 97 -5.80 3.27 4.15
C ILE A 97 -7.10 3.79 3.54
N ASN A 98 -8.25 3.34 4.08
CA ASN A 98 -9.56 3.81 3.66
C ASN A 98 -10.13 4.82 4.64
N ALA A 99 -10.89 5.80 4.11
CA ALA A 99 -11.62 6.75 4.95
C ALA A 99 -12.84 6.07 5.58
N PRO A 100 -12.98 6.04 6.91
CA PRO A 100 -14.21 5.61 7.55
C PRO A 100 -15.28 6.70 7.44
N LEU A 101 -16.55 6.30 7.40
CA LEU A 101 -17.66 7.23 7.57
C LEU A 101 -17.74 7.67 9.04
N LEU A 102 -17.75 8.97 9.29
CA LEU A 102 -17.60 9.48 10.64
C LEU A 102 -18.58 10.62 10.93
N GLY A 103 -19.21 10.57 12.07
CA GLY A 103 -20.02 11.68 12.63
C GLY A 103 -19.30 12.38 13.76
N LYS A 104 -19.67 13.65 14.01
CA LYS A 104 -19.19 14.40 15.18
C LYS A 104 -19.53 13.65 16.47
N ASP A 105 -18.59 13.60 17.42
CA ASP A 105 -18.70 12.88 18.70
C ASP A 105 -18.95 11.36 18.55
N LEU A 106 -18.62 10.80 17.37
CA LEU A 106 -18.64 9.36 17.10
C LEU A 106 -17.24 8.83 16.82
N ILE A 107 -17.12 7.52 16.94
CA ILE A 107 -15.91 6.77 16.60
C ILE A 107 -16.25 5.74 15.52
N ASN A 108 -15.35 5.55 14.59
CA ASN A 108 -15.38 4.46 13.63
C ASN A 108 -13.97 3.92 13.40
N SER A 109 -13.87 2.74 12.82
CA SER A 109 -12.58 2.10 12.58
C SER A 109 -12.30 1.94 11.09
N THR A 110 -11.02 1.90 10.78
CA THR A 110 -10.47 1.51 9.48
C THR A 110 -9.24 0.64 9.69
N SER A 111 -8.80 -0.03 8.64
CA SER A 111 -7.57 -0.83 8.66
C SER A 111 -6.51 -0.19 7.80
N VAL A 112 -5.26 -0.36 8.21
CA VAL A 112 -4.08 0.04 7.46
C VAL A 112 -3.38 -1.20 6.92
N TYR A 113 -2.99 -1.17 5.64
CA TYR A 113 -2.36 -2.28 4.95
C TYR A 113 -1.12 -1.83 4.19
N LEU A 114 -0.11 -2.67 4.17
CA LEU A 114 1.07 -2.56 3.32
C LEU A 114 0.89 -3.48 2.10
N ASP A 115 1.26 -3.02 0.91
CA ASP A 115 1.17 -3.83 -0.33
C ASP A 115 2.14 -5.02 -0.32
N ALA A 116 3.24 -4.90 0.41
CA ALA A 116 4.20 -5.99 0.66
C ALA A 116 4.56 -6.07 2.14
N ALA A 117 4.84 -7.28 2.63
CA ALA A 117 5.36 -7.44 3.99
C ALA A 117 6.78 -6.86 4.08
N PRO A 118 7.13 -6.16 5.16
CA PRO A 118 8.48 -5.65 5.34
C PRO A 118 9.48 -6.80 5.56
N PRO A 119 10.71 -6.69 5.04
CA PRO A 119 11.75 -7.71 5.23
C PRO A 119 12.26 -7.78 6.69
N ALA A 120 12.09 -6.73 7.45
CA ALA A 120 12.32 -6.62 8.88
C ALA A 120 11.23 -5.78 9.51
N PRO A 121 10.90 -5.94 10.81
CA PRO A 121 9.87 -5.15 11.48
C PRO A 121 10.08 -3.65 11.29
N VAL A 122 9.00 -2.92 10.98
CA VAL A 122 8.99 -1.47 10.78
C VAL A 122 7.89 -0.81 11.59
N ASP A 123 8.12 0.43 12.00
CA ASP A 123 7.09 1.24 12.63
C ASP A 123 6.25 1.94 11.57
N VAL A 124 4.93 1.84 11.71
CA VAL A 124 3.95 2.51 10.83
C VAL A 124 3.27 3.61 11.62
N GLN A 125 3.51 4.86 11.24
CA GLN A 125 2.91 6.03 11.86
C GLN A 125 1.71 6.52 11.05
N VAL A 126 0.61 6.80 11.75
CA VAL A 126 -0.60 7.42 11.17
C VAL A 126 -0.86 8.73 11.88
N CYS A 127 -0.97 9.82 11.13
CA CYS A 127 -1.24 11.16 11.65
C CYS A 127 -2.48 11.79 11.01
N SER A 128 -3.18 12.58 11.78
CA SER A 128 -4.23 13.49 11.33
C SER A 128 -3.64 14.84 10.93
N SER A 129 -4.03 15.39 9.79
CA SER A 129 -3.65 16.75 9.40
C SER A 129 -4.35 17.83 10.24
N ALA A 130 -5.43 17.47 10.96
CA ALA A 130 -6.23 18.39 11.78
C ALA A 130 -6.79 17.69 13.02
N GLY A 131 -6.04 17.71 14.13
CA GLY A 131 -6.45 17.13 15.41
C GLY A 131 -7.67 17.80 16.04
N THR A 132 -8.05 18.97 15.57
CA THR A 132 -9.30 19.63 15.96
C THR A 132 -10.54 19.06 15.25
N VAL A 133 -10.35 18.29 14.16
CA VAL A 133 -11.42 17.65 13.39
C VAL A 133 -11.51 16.16 13.70
N ILE A 134 -10.36 15.46 13.72
CA ILE A 134 -10.28 14.04 14.05
C ILE A 134 -9.08 13.75 14.96
N LEU A 135 -9.25 12.81 15.89
CA LEU A 135 -8.19 12.18 16.66
C LEU A 135 -8.13 10.68 16.36
N LEU A 136 -7.01 10.05 16.67
CA LEU A 136 -6.67 8.67 16.32
C LEU A 136 -6.34 7.86 17.56
N SER A 137 -6.72 6.56 17.57
CA SER A 137 -6.32 5.65 18.63
C SER A 137 -6.16 4.21 18.12
N LYS A 138 -5.51 3.35 18.92
CA LYS A 138 -5.39 1.91 18.66
C LYS A 138 -6.50 1.09 19.33
N ALA A 139 -7.23 1.69 20.27
CA ALA A 139 -8.37 1.05 20.92
C ALA A 139 -9.60 1.97 20.92
N SER A 140 -10.80 1.38 20.85
CA SER A 140 -12.07 2.13 20.81
C SER A 140 -12.40 2.89 22.09
N THR A 141 -11.73 2.59 23.18
CA THR A 141 -11.94 3.20 24.51
C THR A 141 -10.96 4.35 24.80
N ASP A 142 -9.96 4.55 23.97
CA ASP A 142 -8.95 5.59 24.17
C ASP A 142 -9.49 6.97 23.81
N ILE A 143 -8.91 8.01 24.40
CA ILE A 143 -9.29 9.40 24.10
C ILE A 143 -8.85 9.81 22.68
N GLY A 144 -7.79 9.20 22.18
CA GLY A 144 -7.20 9.54 20.90
C GLY A 144 -6.13 10.63 20.96
N SER A 145 -5.30 10.66 19.95
CA SER A 145 -4.20 11.61 19.75
C SER A 145 -4.13 12.04 18.29
N ASN A 146 -3.32 13.05 17.99
CA ASN A 146 -3.13 13.49 16.59
C ASN A 146 -2.40 12.45 15.74
N CYS A 147 -1.50 11.68 16.34
CA CYS A 147 -0.76 10.60 15.70
C CYS A 147 -0.79 9.34 16.56
N VAL A 148 -0.74 8.18 15.89
CA VAL A 148 -0.51 6.87 16.52
C VAL A 148 0.56 6.12 15.74
N THR A 149 1.34 5.28 16.43
CA THR A 149 2.36 4.45 15.83
C THR A 149 2.04 2.98 16.11
N PHE A 150 2.01 2.16 15.08
CA PHE A 150 2.01 0.72 15.17
C PHE A 150 3.44 0.26 15.11
N GLU A 151 3.94 -0.27 16.21
CA GLU A 151 5.33 -0.67 16.38
C GLU A 151 5.55 -2.11 15.86
N ASP A 152 6.75 -2.41 15.39
CA ASP A 152 7.22 -3.75 15.03
C ASP A 152 6.31 -4.49 14.02
N VAL A 153 5.75 -3.76 13.05
CA VAL A 153 4.91 -4.35 11.99
C VAL A 153 5.77 -5.24 11.11
N SER A 154 5.40 -6.54 11.03
CA SER A 154 6.12 -7.58 10.27
C SER A 154 5.25 -8.26 9.21
N SER A 155 4.04 -7.79 8.98
CA SER A 155 3.08 -8.35 8.03
C SER A 155 2.42 -7.24 7.20
N THR A 156 1.68 -7.62 6.15
CA THR A 156 0.91 -6.67 5.34
C THR A 156 -0.25 -6.04 6.10
N ASN A 157 -0.77 -6.69 7.14
CA ASN A 157 -1.81 -6.11 8.00
C ASN A 157 -1.14 -5.35 9.14
N VAL A 158 -1.25 -4.02 9.14
CA VAL A 158 -0.70 -3.16 10.18
C VAL A 158 -1.55 -3.19 11.44
N GLY A 159 -2.88 -3.14 11.28
CA GLY A 159 -3.81 -3.17 12.40
C GLY A 159 -5.06 -2.33 12.18
N THR A 160 -5.88 -2.26 13.23
CA THR A 160 -7.10 -1.46 13.26
C THR A 160 -6.81 -0.08 13.84
N LEU A 161 -7.14 0.95 13.07
CA LEU A 161 -7.11 2.35 13.48
C LEU A 161 -8.52 2.79 13.84
N TYR A 162 -8.70 3.38 15.02
CA TYR A 162 -9.93 4.04 15.42
C TYR A 162 -9.81 5.54 15.17
N VAL A 163 -10.82 6.11 14.52
CA VAL A 163 -10.90 7.53 14.16
C VAL A 163 -12.06 8.16 14.92
N HIS A 164 -11.76 9.20 15.69
CA HIS A 164 -12.71 9.93 16.52
C HIS A 164 -13.09 11.23 15.83
N GLY A 165 -14.37 11.46 15.58
CA GLY A 165 -14.90 12.73 15.05
C GLY A 165 -15.04 13.76 16.17
N ILE A 166 -14.23 14.81 16.14
CA ILE A 166 -14.23 15.87 17.17
C ILE A 166 -15.11 17.02 16.74
N ASN A 167 -14.90 17.56 15.55
CA ASN A 167 -15.71 18.63 14.97
C ASN A 167 -16.04 18.29 13.52
N GLN A 168 -17.16 18.89 13.04
CA GLN A 168 -17.51 18.80 11.61
C GLN A 168 -16.39 19.41 10.76
N GLY A 169 -16.13 18.79 9.61
CA GLY A 169 -15.11 19.24 8.69
C GLY A 169 -14.41 18.09 8.01
N SER A 170 -13.25 18.37 7.44
CA SER A 170 -12.45 17.44 6.69
C SER A 170 -11.01 17.44 7.23
N ALA A 171 -10.42 16.26 7.35
CA ALA A 171 -9.03 16.07 7.71
C ALA A 171 -8.40 14.93 6.91
N GLN A 172 -7.11 15.02 6.58
CA GLN A 172 -6.39 13.93 5.96
C GLN A 172 -5.78 13.00 7.02
N LEU A 173 -5.90 11.71 6.79
CA LEU A 173 -5.05 10.70 7.40
C LEU A 173 -3.81 10.55 6.52
N GLN A 174 -2.64 10.66 7.12
CA GLN A 174 -1.35 10.46 6.48
C GLN A 174 -0.65 9.29 7.15
N VAL A 175 -0.22 8.32 6.35
CA VAL A 175 0.45 7.12 6.84
C VAL A 175 1.84 7.05 6.27
N SER A 176 2.83 6.75 7.09
CA SER A 176 4.22 6.63 6.69
C SER A 176 4.89 5.44 7.37
N ALA A 177 5.80 4.80 6.66
CA ALA A 177 6.68 3.76 7.16
C ALA A 177 7.99 3.74 6.36
N ALA A 178 9.08 3.32 6.98
CA ALA A 178 10.37 3.20 6.28
C ALA A 178 10.29 2.18 5.14
N GLY A 179 10.76 2.53 3.96
CA GLY A 179 10.77 1.67 2.79
C GLY A 179 9.47 1.62 1.99
N TYR A 180 8.47 2.42 2.34
CA TYR A 180 7.17 2.48 1.67
C TYR A 180 6.86 3.88 1.14
N ASN A 181 6.03 3.94 0.10
CA ASN A 181 5.39 5.18 -0.32
C ASN A 181 4.30 5.56 0.69
N ASN A 182 4.23 6.83 1.06
CA ASN A 182 3.24 7.31 2.01
C ASN A 182 1.81 7.14 1.50
N GLY A 183 0.94 6.57 2.36
CA GLY A 183 -0.49 6.50 2.12
C GLY A 183 -1.22 7.74 2.63
N ASN A 184 -2.32 8.12 1.99
CA ASN A 184 -3.19 9.18 2.50
C ASN A 184 -4.65 8.95 2.08
N THR A 185 -5.57 9.45 2.91
CA THR A 185 -7.00 9.49 2.59
C THR A 185 -7.66 10.65 3.33
N THR A 186 -8.78 11.14 2.81
CA THR A 186 -9.53 12.24 3.43
C THR A 186 -10.73 11.70 4.19
N VAL A 187 -10.82 12.01 5.48
CA VAL A 187 -11.96 11.71 6.33
C VAL A 187 -12.83 12.95 6.45
N GLU A 188 -14.12 12.78 6.20
CA GLU A 188 -15.14 13.81 6.43
C GLU A 188 -15.92 13.49 7.70
N VAL A 189 -16.03 14.47 8.59
CA VAL A 189 -16.83 14.39 9.81
C VAL A 189 -18.15 15.12 9.59
N TRP A 190 -19.23 14.35 9.61
CA TRP A 190 -20.61 14.84 9.39
C TRP A 190 -21.31 15.17 10.69
N PRO A 191 -22.42 15.95 10.64
CA PRO A 191 -23.32 16.05 11.78
C PRO A 191 -23.78 14.67 12.27
N SER A 192 -23.89 14.48 13.56
CA SER A 192 -24.44 13.25 14.16
C SER A 192 -25.73 13.55 14.91
N GLY A 193 -26.54 12.52 15.13
CA GLY A 193 -27.81 12.63 15.83
C GLY A 193 -28.28 11.30 16.38
N PHE A 194 -29.38 11.31 17.08
CA PHE A 194 -30.07 10.16 17.59
C PHE A 194 -31.37 9.93 16.86
N GLY A 195 -31.69 8.68 16.58
CA GLY A 195 -32.93 8.31 15.92
C GLY A 195 -33.44 6.95 16.38
N PHE A 196 -34.72 6.70 16.23
CA PHE A 196 -35.26 5.37 16.46
C PHE A 196 -34.93 4.46 15.28
N TRP A 197 -34.48 3.25 15.58
CA TRP A 197 -34.09 2.27 14.56
C TRP A 197 -35.29 1.81 13.71
N TYR A 198 -36.49 1.78 14.32
CA TYR A 198 -37.74 1.44 13.62
C TYR A 198 -38.73 2.60 13.72
N THR A 199 -39.22 3.08 12.59
CA THR A 199 -40.15 4.19 12.52
C THR A 199 -41.63 3.78 12.57
N ASN A 200 -41.93 2.49 12.38
CA ASN A 200 -43.29 1.95 12.40
C ASN A 200 -43.36 0.77 13.39
N GLN A 201 -43.78 1.05 14.60
CA GLN A 201 -44.13 0.04 15.61
C GLN A 201 -45.66 0.06 15.79
N GLY A 202 -46.35 -0.99 15.35
CA GLY A 202 -47.74 -1.22 15.70
C GLY A 202 -47.81 -1.78 17.12
N LEU A 203 -48.59 -1.12 17.97
CA LEU A 203 -48.92 -1.63 19.33
C LEU A 203 -50.33 -2.18 19.30
N ASP A 204 -50.48 -3.49 19.33
CA ASP A 204 -51.76 -4.17 19.18
C ASP A 204 -52.53 -4.36 20.52
N ALA A 205 -51.93 -4.06 21.67
CA ALA A 205 -52.55 -4.22 22.97
C ALA A 205 -52.16 -3.12 23.95
N PRO A 206 -53.11 -2.57 24.70
CA PRO A 206 -52.81 -1.73 25.85
C PRO A 206 -52.05 -2.55 26.89
N ASN A 207 -50.93 -2.04 27.40
CA ASN A 207 -50.04 -2.66 28.40
C ASN A 207 -48.91 -3.55 27.87
N GLN A 208 -48.60 -3.58 26.56
CA GLN A 208 -47.34 -4.13 26.10
C GLN A 208 -46.27 -3.03 26.03
N ALA A 209 -45.25 -3.19 26.88
CA ALA A 209 -44.03 -2.38 26.74
C ALA A 209 -43.15 -3.00 25.66
N LEU A 210 -42.97 -2.27 24.53
CA LEU A 210 -41.98 -2.66 23.51
C LEU A 210 -40.65 -1.96 23.80
N PRO A 211 -39.52 -2.68 23.67
CA PRO A 211 -38.21 -2.03 23.74
C PRO A 211 -38.02 -1.14 22.52
N LEU A 212 -38.01 0.17 22.70
CA LEU A 212 -37.64 1.13 21.66
C LEU A 212 -36.13 1.27 21.65
N ILE A 213 -35.50 0.99 20.51
CA ILE A 213 -34.07 1.10 20.35
C ILE A 213 -33.74 2.50 19.83
N LEU A 214 -33.08 3.31 20.67
CA LEU A 214 -32.50 4.57 20.29
C LEU A 214 -31.10 4.34 19.74
N SER A 215 -30.88 4.70 18.47
CA SER A 215 -29.60 4.55 17.80
C SER A 215 -28.95 5.91 17.56
N LYS A 216 -27.64 5.95 17.72
CA LYS A 216 -26.79 7.09 17.38
C LYS A 216 -26.19 6.89 15.99
N GLY A 217 -26.24 7.91 15.14
CA GLY A 217 -25.74 7.83 13.77
C GLY A 217 -25.31 9.19 13.23
N HIS A 218 -24.75 9.21 12.03
CA HIS A 218 -24.42 10.43 11.32
C HIS A 218 -25.48 10.72 10.24
N ALA A 219 -25.76 12.02 10.02
CA ALA A 219 -26.68 12.47 8.98
C ALA A 219 -25.92 13.10 7.82
N ARG A 220 -26.20 12.65 6.61
CA ARG A 220 -25.75 13.31 5.38
C ARG A 220 -26.82 14.25 4.89
N LEU A 221 -26.46 15.50 4.59
CA LEU A 221 -27.42 16.46 4.01
C LEU A 221 -27.89 15.98 2.65
N PRO A 222 -29.20 16.08 2.32
CA PRO A 222 -29.72 15.73 1.00
C PRO A 222 -29.16 16.69 -0.06
N GLY A 223 -28.54 16.15 -1.12
CA GLY A 223 -28.08 16.92 -2.27
C GLY A 223 -26.71 16.54 -2.83
N LEU A 224 -25.90 15.73 -2.17
CA LEU A 224 -24.64 15.25 -2.70
C LEU A 224 -24.77 13.78 -3.14
N ALA A 225 -24.74 13.57 -4.45
CA ALA A 225 -24.88 12.28 -5.08
C ALA A 225 -23.68 11.36 -4.82
N LYS A 226 -24.03 10.05 -4.68
CA LYS A 226 -23.24 8.83 -4.81
C LYS A 226 -22.53 8.29 -3.56
N GLY A 227 -23.15 7.27 -3.05
CA GLY A 227 -22.67 6.27 -2.08
C GLY A 227 -23.77 5.95 -1.11
N SER A 228 -24.27 4.72 -1.12
CA SER A 228 -25.39 4.26 -0.28
C SER A 228 -25.09 4.44 1.21
N CYS A 229 -25.45 5.60 1.75
CA CYS A 229 -25.66 5.79 3.18
C CYS A 229 -27.17 5.73 3.38
N GLN A 230 -27.64 4.80 4.22
CA GLN A 230 -29.02 4.84 4.65
C GLN A 230 -29.23 6.13 5.45
N MET A 231 -30.06 7.02 4.91
CA MET A 231 -30.47 8.22 5.60
C MET A 231 -31.42 7.83 6.74
N PHE A 232 -31.04 8.15 7.96
CA PHE A 232 -32.01 8.26 9.03
C PHE A 232 -32.70 9.61 8.85
N GLY A 233 -33.89 9.59 8.27
CA GLY A 233 -34.74 10.77 8.16
C GLY A 233 -35.04 11.30 9.57
N GLY A 234 -34.68 12.56 9.83
CA GLY A 234 -35.10 13.25 11.03
C GLY A 234 -36.63 13.33 11.06
N ILE A 235 -37.23 12.61 12.00
CA ILE A 235 -38.65 12.72 12.28
C ILE A 235 -38.77 13.67 13.46
N LEU A 236 -39.53 14.75 13.24
CA LEU A 236 -40.01 15.60 14.32
C LEU A 236 -40.69 14.74 15.38
N PRO A 237 -40.52 15.00 16.67
CA PRO A 237 -41.09 14.16 17.72
C PRO A 237 -42.60 14.16 17.61
N SER A 238 -43.18 13.02 17.26
CA SER A 238 -44.58 12.79 17.51
C SER A 238 -44.76 12.74 19.03
N VAL A 239 -45.41 13.70 19.58
CA VAL A 239 -45.77 13.74 21.01
C VAL A 239 -46.63 12.52 21.26
N VAL A 240 -46.09 11.52 21.97
CA VAL A 240 -46.90 10.44 22.53
C VAL A 240 -47.66 11.07 23.70
N ARG A 241 -48.95 11.37 23.51
CA ARG A 241 -49.87 11.66 24.63
C ARG A 241 -50.28 10.30 25.22
N ILE A 242 -49.98 10.14 26.46
CA ILE A 242 -50.51 9.07 27.31
C ILE A 242 -51.99 9.31 27.57
#